data_ee3a58a2ef5aaf5abcc668c130ed5682
#
_entry.id   ee3a58a2ef5aaf5abcc668c130ed5682
#
_cell.length_a   1.000
_cell.length_b   1.000
_cell.length_c   1.000
_cell.angle_alpha   90.00
_cell.angle_beta   90.00
_cell.angle_gamma   90.00
#
_symmetry.space_group_name_H-M   'P 1'
#
loop_
_entity.id
_entity.type
_entity.pdbx_description
1 polymer ?
#
loop_
_entity_poly.entity_id
_entity_poly.type
_entity_poly.pdbx_seq_one_letter_code
_entity_poly.pdbx_strand_id
1 'polypeptide(L)'
;MAGAGLLDIKRRIKSVTNTKKITKAMGLVATSKLRKARMELETNNKYFNSIKRVAEELIKSIDDDNNSSYIKGNKATKKLYVVLTSDSGLCGGFNHGVAAALNEVAGIDPINNVVMVVGQKGISYVKKYGFETIAEYVQIPDVPTIKEAKTVVEHALRLYKNNEVGEVNVVYTHFHSPVKQLVTIDKLLPIDRDKNEKKTDFLIEPNSNSVVENTFDVYFRGKLLNSLLHSKTSEQNSRMQAMDGATKNANDLLDAYNIKYNRIRQGAITQEISEIVSGANAQK
;
A
#
# COMPACT_ATOMS: atom_id res chain seq x y z
N MET A 1 -7.72 4.61 49.78
CA MET A 1 -6.89 4.13 48.62
C MET A 1 -7.65 3.22 47.66
N ALA A 2 -8.58 2.38 48.07
CA ALA A 2 -9.38 1.50 47.20
C ALA A 2 -10.24 2.24 46.14
N GLY A 3 -10.84 3.39 46.52
CA GLY A 3 -11.66 4.20 45.61
C GLY A 3 -10.91 4.78 44.42
N ALA A 4 -9.64 5.18 44.57
CA ALA A 4 -8.81 5.71 43.48
C ALA A 4 -8.52 4.62 42.44
N GLY A 5 -8.22 3.39 42.85
CA GLY A 5 -7.98 2.27 41.95
C GLY A 5 -9.22 1.86 41.13
N LEU A 6 -10.41 1.98 41.76
CA LEU A 6 -11.70 1.66 41.11
C LEU A 6 -12.06 2.70 40.03
N LEU A 7 -11.73 3.97 40.24
CA LEU A 7 -11.94 5.07 39.32
C LEU A 7 -10.97 4.94 38.08
N ASP A 8 -9.72 4.59 38.32
CA ASP A 8 -8.73 4.39 37.25
C ASP A 8 -9.17 3.23 36.34
N ILE A 9 -9.56 2.08 36.88
CA ILE A 9 -10.04 0.96 36.06
C ILE A 9 -11.29 1.31 35.25
N LYS A 10 -12.26 2.04 35.85
CA LYS A 10 -13.44 2.53 35.12
C LYS A 10 -13.05 3.40 33.93
N ARG A 11 -12.07 4.30 34.10
CA ARG A 11 -11.56 5.14 33.01
C ARG A 11 -10.93 4.29 31.90
N ARG A 12 -10.12 3.27 32.25
CA ARG A 12 -9.53 2.34 31.30
C ARG A 12 -10.57 1.54 30.50
N ILE A 13 -11.57 0.99 31.19
CA ILE A 13 -12.70 0.29 30.56
C ILE A 13 -13.39 1.21 29.54
N LYS A 14 -13.70 2.45 29.93
CA LYS A 14 -14.33 3.42 29.02
C LYS A 14 -13.46 3.74 27.81
N SER A 15 -12.16 3.94 28.02
CA SER A 15 -11.20 4.21 26.94
C SER A 15 -11.12 3.04 25.94
N VAL A 16 -10.92 1.81 26.43
CA VAL A 16 -10.83 0.62 25.57
C VAL A 16 -12.16 0.34 24.87
N THR A 17 -13.30 0.57 25.55
CA THR A 17 -14.63 0.46 24.90
C THR A 17 -14.76 1.42 23.71
N ASN A 18 -14.30 2.66 23.85
CA ASN A 18 -14.32 3.63 22.76
C ASN A 18 -13.38 3.22 21.61
N THR A 19 -12.15 2.78 21.96
CA THR A 19 -11.20 2.26 20.95
C THR A 19 -11.79 1.09 20.17
N LYS A 20 -12.43 0.13 20.86
CA LYS A 20 -13.14 -1.00 20.23
C LYS A 20 -14.21 -0.53 19.25
N LYS A 21 -15.02 0.48 19.61
CA LYS A 21 -16.05 1.01 18.71
C LYS A 21 -15.43 1.64 17.46
N ILE A 22 -14.34 2.38 17.63
CA ILE A 22 -13.61 3.02 16.52
C ILE A 22 -13.01 1.96 15.60
N THR A 23 -12.26 0.99 16.14
CA THR A 23 -11.61 -0.04 15.32
C THR A 23 -12.64 -0.90 14.59
N LYS A 24 -13.76 -1.26 15.22
CA LYS A 24 -14.86 -1.97 14.57
C LYS A 24 -15.46 -1.18 13.41
N ALA A 25 -15.73 0.11 13.61
CA ALA A 25 -16.26 0.98 12.56
C ALA A 25 -15.27 1.12 11.39
N MET A 26 -13.97 1.32 11.69
CA MET A 26 -12.92 1.40 10.66
C MET A 26 -12.76 0.10 9.88
N GLY A 27 -12.88 -1.06 10.54
CA GLY A 27 -12.89 -2.37 9.90
C GLY A 27 -14.04 -2.53 8.90
N LEU A 28 -15.24 -2.11 9.28
CA LEU A 28 -16.42 -2.13 8.37
C LEU A 28 -16.24 -1.20 7.17
N VAL A 29 -15.69 0.00 7.37
CA VAL A 29 -15.39 0.93 6.28
C VAL A 29 -14.33 0.33 5.35
N ALA A 30 -13.25 -0.25 5.89
CA ALA A 30 -12.22 -0.91 5.11
C ALA A 30 -12.78 -2.09 4.29
N THR A 31 -13.69 -2.89 4.86
CA THR A 31 -14.38 -3.97 4.15
C THR A 31 -15.20 -3.45 2.96
N SER A 32 -15.93 -2.34 3.15
CA SER A 32 -16.70 -1.73 2.06
C SER A 32 -15.80 -1.21 0.93
N LYS A 33 -14.69 -0.53 1.31
CA LYS A 33 -13.70 -0.02 0.33
C LYS A 33 -12.97 -1.17 -0.38
N LEU A 34 -12.61 -2.23 0.34
CA LEU A 34 -12.01 -3.44 -0.24
C LEU A 34 -12.90 -4.04 -1.32
N ARG A 35 -14.20 -4.18 -1.05
CA ARG A 35 -15.14 -4.72 -2.02
C ARG A 35 -15.16 -3.89 -3.31
N LYS A 36 -15.24 -2.56 -3.19
CA LYS A 36 -15.22 -1.66 -4.36
C LYS A 36 -13.89 -1.76 -5.13
N ALA A 37 -12.76 -1.65 -4.42
CA ALA A 37 -11.43 -1.73 -5.04
C ALA A 37 -11.22 -3.07 -5.76
N ARG A 38 -11.71 -4.18 -5.20
CA ARG A 38 -11.63 -5.50 -5.80
C ARG A 38 -12.46 -5.62 -7.08
N MET A 39 -13.67 -5.09 -7.10
CA MET A 39 -14.52 -5.09 -8.32
C MET A 39 -13.85 -4.31 -9.46
N GLU A 40 -13.29 -3.14 -9.15
CA GLU A 40 -12.58 -2.34 -10.15
C GLU A 40 -11.28 -3.03 -10.62
N LEU A 41 -10.54 -3.66 -9.71
CA LEU A 41 -9.36 -4.45 -10.06
C LEU A 41 -9.72 -5.60 -11.01
N GLU A 42 -10.77 -6.35 -10.74
CA GLU A 42 -11.22 -7.46 -11.59
C GLU A 42 -11.62 -6.95 -12.99
N THR A 43 -12.31 -5.82 -13.08
CA THR A 43 -12.68 -5.20 -14.34
C THR A 43 -11.43 -4.67 -15.09
N ASN A 44 -10.55 -3.99 -14.38
CA ASN A 44 -9.32 -3.44 -14.97
C ASN A 44 -8.37 -4.54 -15.44
N ASN A 45 -8.28 -5.66 -14.73
CA ASN A 45 -7.43 -6.79 -15.13
C ASN A 45 -7.78 -7.31 -16.55
N LYS A 46 -9.06 -7.36 -16.90
CA LYS A 46 -9.49 -7.79 -18.24
C LYS A 46 -8.99 -6.80 -19.31
N TYR A 47 -9.17 -5.52 -19.05
CA TYR A 47 -8.71 -4.46 -19.94
C TYR A 47 -7.17 -4.44 -20.07
N PHE A 48 -6.47 -4.47 -18.94
CA PHE A 48 -5.01 -4.47 -18.93
C PHE A 48 -4.40 -5.69 -19.62
N ASN A 49 -4.97 -6.89 -19.41
CA ASN A 49 -4.50 -8.09 -20.10
C ASN A 49 -4.63 -7.98 -21.63
N SER A 50 -5.67 -7.29 -22.14
CA SER A 50 -5.80 -7.03 -23.57
C SER A 50 -4.73 -6.07 -24.08
N ILE A 51 -4.46 -4.98 -23.38
CA ILE A 51 -3.40 -4.03 -23.73
C ILE A 51 -2.03 -4.71 -23.66
N LYS A 52 -1.77 -5.48 -22.61
CA LYS A 52 -0.52 -6.21 -22.42
C LYS A 52 -0.25 -7.14 -23.60
N ARG A 53 -1.25 -7.91 -24.04
CA ARG A 53 -1.12 -8.80 -25.19
C ARG A 53 -0.77 -8.03 -26.47
N VAL A 54 -1.44 -6.90 -26.72
CA VAL A 54 -1.14 -6.06 -27.89
C VAL A 54 0.30 -5.53 -27.84
N ALA A 55 0.74 -5.06 -26.68
CA ALA A 55 2.11 -4.58 -26.50
C ALA A 55 3.15 -5.70 -26.67
N GLU A 56 2.90 -6.90 -26.15
CA GLU A 56 3.77 -8.07 -26.32
C GLU A 56 3.86 -8.52 -27.81
N GLU A 57 2.73 -8.55 -28.51
CA GLU A 57 2.71 -8.87 -29.94
C GLU A 57 3.44 -7.81 -30.78
N LEU A 58 3.27 -6.52 -30.44
CA LEU A 58 3.99 -5.43 -31.08
C LEU A 58 5.51 -5.56 -30.88
N ILE A 59 5.98 -5.87 -29.66
CA ILE A 59 7.42 -6.07 -29.37
C ILE A 59 8.01 -7.17 -30.26
N LYS A 60 7.26 -8.24 -30.52
CA LYS A 60 7.70 -9.36 -31.37
C LYS A 60 7.80 -8.99 -32.86
N SER A 61 6.97 -8.03 -33.32
CA SER A 61 6.93 -7.58 -34.71
C SER A 61 7.89 -6.46 -35.05
N ILE A 62 8.47 -5.80 -34.05
CA ILE A 62 9.41 -4.69 -34.27
C ILE A 62 10.77 -5.21 -34.74
N ASP A 63 11.34 -4.58 -35.74
CA ASP A 63 12.68 -4.89 -36.23
C ASP A 63 13.76 -4.46 -35.23
N ASP A 64 14.95 -5.11 -35.32
CA ASP A 64 16.09 -4.82 -34.45
C ASP A 64 16.65 -3.41 -34.67
N ASP A 65 16.39 -2.80 -35.84
CA ASP A 65 16.77 -1.43 -36.19
C ASP A 65 15.85 -0.35 -35.60
N ASN A 66 14.76 -0.74 -34.93
CA ASN A 66 13.88 0.23 -34.30
C ASN A 66 14.62 1.04 -33.22
N ASN A 67 14.60 2.37 -33.39
CA ASN A 67 15.35 3.31 -32.52
C ASN A 67 14.57 3.79 -31.29
N SER A 68 13.45 3.17 -30.95
CA SER A 68 12.72 3.57 -29.77
C SER A 68 13.53 3.38 -28.48
N SER A 69 13.68 4.45 -27.71
CA SER A 69 14.35 4.43 -26.41
C SER A 69 13.66 3.50 -25.40
N TYR A 70 12.38 3.20 -25.59
CA TYR A 70 11.63 2.28 -24.76
C TYR A 70 12.14 0.85 -24.82
N ILE A 71 12.76 0.46 -25.95
CA ILE A 71 13.29 -0.89 -26.19
C ILE A 71 14.81 -0.93 -26.04
N LYS A 72 15.52 0.01 -26.71
CA LYS A 72 17.00 0.06 -26.66
C LYS A 72 17.57 0.54 -25.33
N GLY A 73 16.74 1.17 -24.50
CA GLY A 73 17.21 1.86 -23.32
C GLY A 73 17.83 3.22 -23.64
N ASN A 74 18.39 3.85 -22.62
CA ASN A 74 19.13 5.09 -22.70
C ASN A 74 20.49 4.97 -21.97
N LYS A 75 21.29 6.04 -21.94
CA LYS A 75 22.65 6.01 -21.36
C LYS A 75 22.71 6.35 -19.87
N ALA A 76 21.58 6.68 -19.25
CA ALA A 76 21.55 7.06 -17.86
C ALA A 76 21.75 5.83 -16.95
N THR A 77 22.44 6.03 -15.84
CA THR A 77 22.71 4.98 -14.83
C THR A 77 21.74 5.00 -13.68
N LYS A 78 21.11 6.15 -13.40
CA LYS A 78 20.13 6.29 -12.31
C LYS A 78 18.88 5.47 -12.57
N LYS A 79 18.33 4.88 -11.50
CA LYS A 79 17.07 4.14 -11.55
C LYS A 79 15.98 4.91 -10.82
N LEU A 80 14.79 4.93 -11.41
CA LEU A 80 13.59 5.48 -10.80
C LEU A 80 12.73 4.36 -10.23
N TYR A 81 12.30 4.54 -8.98
CA TYR A 81 11.32 3.68 -8.33
C TYR A 81 10.04 4.47 -8.02
N VAL A 82 8.93 4.08 -8.63
CA VAL A 82 7.59 4.58 -8.30
C VAL A 82 7.03 3.70 -7.19
N VAL A 83 6.95 4.22 -5.98
CA VAL A 83 6.64 3.45 -4.77
C VAL A 83 5.18 3.71 -4.35
N LEU A 84 4.35 2.69 -4.44
CA LEU A 84 2.92 2.78 -4.15
C LEU A 84 2.63 2.42 -2.70
N THR A 85 2.25 3.42 -1.92
CA THR A 85 1.91 3.32 -0.49
C THR A 85 0.53 3.91 -0.20
N SER A 86 0.13 3.96 1.06
CA SER A 86 -1.16 4.53 1.48
C SER A 86 -1.04 6.00 1.90
N ASP A 87 -2.15 6.73 1.76
CA ASP A 87 -2.29 8.07 2.34
C ASP A 87 -2.59 8.04 3.83
N SER A 88 -3.31 7.04 4.31
CA SER A 88 -3.70 6.89 5.71
C SER A 88 -3.05 5.67 6.35
N GLY A 89 -2.77 5.74 7.65
CA GLY A 89 -2.20 4.65 8.43
C GLY A 89 -3.20 3.55 8.79
N LEU A 90 -2.86 2.79 9.83
CA LEU A 90 -3.67 1.70 10.40
C LEU A 90 -3.92 0.53 9.44
N CYS A 91 -3.02 0.32 8.48
CA CYS A 91 -3.03 -0.76 7.51
C CYS A 91 -1.97 -1.85 7.83
N GLY A 92 -1.69 -2.07 9.11
CA GLY A 92 -0.70 -3.07 9.55
C GLY A 92 0.68 -2.84 8.97
N GLY A 93 1.31 -3.88 8.46
CA GLY A 93 2.65 -3.84 7.87
C GLY A 93 2.71 -3.40 6.40
N PHE A 94 1.60 -2.99 5.77
CA PHE A 94 1.51 -2.70 4.34
C PHE A 94 2.59 -1.72 3.85
N ASN A 95 2.67 -0.52 4.43
CA ASN A 95 3.65 0.50 4.01
C ASN A 95 5.10 0.10 4.32
N HIS A 96 5.30 -0.54 5.48
CA HIS A 96 6.63 -1.03 5.85
C HIS A 96 7.12 -2.09 4.88
N GLY A 97 6.27 -3.03 4.47
CA GLY A 97 6.62 -4.08 3.52
C GLY A 97 7.08 -3.52 2.18
N VAL A 98 6.36 -2.52 1.64
CA VAL A 98 6.74 -1.86 0.37
C VAL A 98 8.08 -1.13 0.50
N ALA A 99 8.28 -0.39 1.59
CA ALA A 99 9.52 0.34 1.82
C ALA A 99 10.72 -0.59 2.10
N ALA A 100 10.49 -1.71 2.79
CA ALA A 100 11.52 -2.72 3.02
C ALA A 100 11.97 -3.38 1.71
N ALA A 101 11.03 -3.75 0.83
CA ALA A 101 11.34 -4.32 -0.48
C ALA A 101 12.10 -3.33 -1.38
N LEU A 102 11.75 -2.04 -1.35
CA LEU A 102 12.52 -1.00 -2.01
C LEU A 102 13.96 -0.98 -1.48
N ASN A 103 14.14 -0.95 -0.16
CA ASN A 103 15.45 -0.90 0.46
C ASN A 103 16.31 -2.14 0.18
N GLU A 104 15.69 -3.32 0.07
CA GLU A 104 16.39 -4.56 -0.27
C GLU A 104 17.02 -4.50 -1.68
N VAL A 105 16.32 -3.89 -2.65
CA VAL A 105 16.79 -3.83 -4.04
C VAL A 105 17.61 -2.59 -4.34
N ALA A 106 17.23 -1.44 -3.80
CA ALA A 106 17.80 -0.13 -4.13
C ALA A 106 18.68 0.47 -3.03
N GLY A 107 18.64 -0.07 -1.81
CA GLY A 107 19.32 0.48 -0.63
C GLY A 107 20.84 0.35 -0.64
N ILE A 108 21.41 -0.48 -1.53
CA ILE A 108 22.86 -0.62 -1.67
C ILE A 108 23.49 0.67 -2.25
N ASP A 109 22.76 1.35 -3.14
CA ASP A 109 23.21 2.60 -3.77
C ASP A 109 22.08 3.65 -3.81
N PRO A 110 21.73 4.25 -2.67
CA PRO A 110 20.62 5.21 -2.60
C PRO A 110 20.85 6.48 -3.42
N ILE A 111 22.10 6.83 -3.74
CA ILE A 111 22.46 8.06 -4.48
C ILE A 111 22.09 7.94 -5.95
N ASN A 112 22.27 6.76 -6.53
CA ASN A 112 21.91 6.47 -7.93
C ASN A 112 20.47 5.97 -8.09
N ASN A 113 19.70 5.91 -7.01
CA ASN A 113 18.31 5.48 -7.01
C ASN A 113 17.41 6.62 -6.52
N VAL A 114 16.57 7.13 -7.41
CA VAL A 114 15.61 8.20 -7.11
C VAL A 114 14.20 7.63 -6.98
N VAL A 115 13.38 8.26 -6.15
CA VAL A 115 12.07 7.73 -5.80
C VAL A 115 10.97 8.75 -6.06
N MET A 116 9.90 8.29 -6.70
CA MET A 116 8.58 8.94 -6.70
C MET A 116 7.69 8.21 -5.70
N VAL A 117 7.16 8.92 -4.73
CA VAL A 117 6.27 8.33 -3.72
C VAL A 117 4.83 8.63 -4.06
N VAL A 118 4.01 7.58 -4.08
CA VAL A 118 2.55 7.67 -4.16
C VAL A 118 1.99 7.25 -2.82
N GLY A 119 1.31 8.17 -2.13
CA GLY A 119 0.77 7.98 -0.78
C GLY A 119 1.59 8.65 0.33
N GLN A 120 0.90 9.44 1.15
CA GLN A 120 1.49 10.27 2.22
C GLN A 120 2.37 9.48 3.21
N LYS A 121 1.97 8.22 3.52
CA LYS A 121 2.69 7.42 4.52
C LYS A 121 4.02 6.89 4.03
N GLY A 122 4.18 6.68 2.72
CA GLY A 122 5.44 6.23 2.13
C GLY A 122 6.58 7.23 2.29
N ILE A 123 6.28 8.53 2.29
CA ILE A 123 7.29 9.60 2.36
C ILE A 123 8.23 9.44 3.56
N SER A 124 7.67 9.18 4.74
CA SER A 124 8.46 9.01 5.96
C SER A 124 9.35 7.75 5.94
N TYR A 125 8.85 6.67 5.33
CA TYR A 125 9.63 5.43 5.21
C TYR A 125 10.77 5.58 4.21
N VAL A 126 10.51 6.17 3.03
CA VAL A 126 11.51 6.39 1.97
C VAL A 126 12.63 7.30 2.48
N LYS A 127 12.27 8.42 3.14
CA LYS A 127 13.25 9.33 3.76
C LYS A 127 14.10 8.64 4.84
N LYS A 128 13.50 7.73 5.63
CA LYS A 128 14.23 6.98 6.66
C LYS A 128 15.31 6.07 6.07
N TYR A 129 15.11 5.53 4.88
CA TYR A 129 16.09 4.72 4.17
C TYR A 129 17.12 5.53 3.36
N GLY A 130 17.05 6.88 3.40
CA GLY A 130 18.03 7.77 2.77
C GLY A 130 17.85 7.97 1.27
N PHE A 131 16.71 7.60 0.68
CA PHE A 131 16.44 7.83 -0.73
C PHE A 131 16.06 9.28 -1.03
N GLU A 132 16.57 9.79 -2.15
CA GLU A 132 16.13 11.07 -2.71
C GLU A 132 14.71 10.93 -3.28
N THR A 133 13.79 11.76 -2.78
CA THR A 133 12.41 11.83 -3.27
C THR A 133 12.27 12.99 -4.24
N ILE A 134 12.04 12.69 -5.53
CA ILE A 134 11.91 13.69 -6.60
C ILE A 134 10.47 14.14 -6.85
N ALA A 135 9.48 13.35 -6.44
CA ALA A 135 8.07 13.71 -6.49
C ALA A 135 7.24 12.95 -5.46
N GLU A 136 6.22 13.62 -4.95
CA GLU A 136 5.27 13.08 -3.98
C GLU A 136 3.83 13.27 -4.49
N TYR A 137 3.11 12.17 -4.66
CA TYR A 137 1.72 12.15 -5.10
C TYR A 137 0.85 11.68 -3.95
N VAL A 138 0.03 12.55 -3.44
CA VAL A 138 -0.82 12.30 -2.28
C VAL A 138 -2.30 12.46 -2.61
N GLN A 139 -3.18 11.99 -1.72
CA GLN A 139 -4.63 12.06 -1.87
C GLN A 139 -5.14 11.29 -3.10
N ILE A 140 -4.51 10.15 -3.41
CA ILE A 140 -4.99 9.27 -4.46
C ILE A 140 -6.35 8.69 -4.05
N PRO A 141 -7.37 8.76 -4.91
CA PRO A 141 -8.70 8.24 -4.62
C PRO A 141 -8.69 6.76 -4.18
N ASP A 142 -9.69 6.34 -3.41
CA ASP A 142 -9.86 4.93 -3.02
C ASP A 142 -9.98 4.00 -4.24
N VAL A 143 -10.55 4.51 -5.32
CA VAL A 143 -10.59 3.88 -6.64
C VAL A 143 -9.87 4.82 -7.62
N PRO A 144 -8.57 4.60 -7.87
CA PRO A 144 -7.82 5.39 -8.83
C PRO A 144 -8.30 5.14 -10.26
N THR A 145 -8.17 6.18 -11.07
CA THR A 145 -8.53 6.16 -12.49
C THR A 145 -7.30 6.33 -13.37
N ILE A 146 -7.50 6.29 -14.68
CA ILE A 146 -6.42 6.53 -15.64
C ILE A 146 -5.80 7.93 -15.50
N LYS A 147 -6.52 8.90 -14.91
CA LYS A 147 -6.04 10.27 -14.71
C LYS A 147 -4.85 10.31 -13.74
N GLU A 148 -4.99 9.66 -12.58
CA GLU A 148 -3.92 9.59 -11.58
C GLU A 148 -2.71 8.82 -12.13
N ALA A 149 -2.96 7.69 -12.79
CA ALA A 149 -1.91 6.89 -13.41
C ALA A 149 -1.18 7.70 -14.50
N LYS A 150 -1.90 8.44 -15.35
CA LYS A 150 -1.34 9.29 -16.39
C LYS A 150 -0.36 10.32 -15.82
N THR A 151 -0.75 11.04 -14.77
CA THR A 151 0.08 12.09 -14.16
C THR A 151 1.44 11.54 -13.70
N VAL A 152 1.46 10.38 -13.04
CA VAL A 152 2.68 9.76 -12.54
C VAL A 152 3.53 9.21 -13.69
N VAL A 153 2.90 8.52 -14.66
CA VAL A 153 3.59 7.94 -15.82
C VAL A 153 4.21 9.03 -16.69
N GLU A 154 3.51 10.11 -17.01
CA GLU A 154 4.04 11.21 -17.82
C GLU A 154 5.26 11.86 -17.17
N HIS A 155 5.29 11.96 -15.85
CA HIS A 155 6.48 12.45 -15.15
C HIS A 155 7.64 11.45 -15.26
N ALA A 156 7.39 10.16 -15.01
CA ALA A 156 8.41 9.12 -15.15
C ALA A 156 8.97 9.03 -16.59
N LEU A 157 8.10 9.07 -17.62
CA LEU A 157 8.48 9.05 -19.01
C LEU A 157 9.30 10.28 -19.41
N ARG A 158 8.96 11.47 -18.88
CA ARG A 158 9.73 12.70 -19.13
C ARG A 158 11.16 12.56 -18.63
N LEU A 159 11.37 12.09 -17.39
CA LEU A 159 12.70 11.86 -16.84
C LEU A 159 13.50 10.83 -17.66
N TYR A 160 12.82 9.78 -18.08
CA TYR A 160 13.44 8.75 -18.91
C TYR A 160 13.84 9.26 -20.31
N LYS A 161 12.96 10.00 -21.00
CA LYS A 161 13.24 10.61 -22.31
C LYS A 161 14.34 11.66 -22.26
N ASN A 162 14.45 12.38 -21.14
CA ASN A 162 15.51 13.37 -20.90
C ASN A 162 16.86 12.73 -20.51
N ASN A 163 16.98 11.41 -20.44
CA ASN A 163 18.16 10.69 -19.95
C ASN A 163 18.56 11.06 -18.51
N GLU A 164 17.59 11.43 -17.67
CA GLU A 164 17.82 11.66 -16.24
C GLU A 164 17.82 10.33 -15.46
N VAL A 165 17.03 9.35 -15.95
CA VAL A 165 16.96 7.99 -15.41
C VAL A 165 17.01 6.96 -16.54
N GLY A 166 17.73 5.85 -16.34
CA GLY A 166 17.92 4.77 -17.31
C GLY A 166 16.99 3.58 -17.12
N GLU A 167 16.36 3.49 -15.97
CA GLU A 167 15.44 2.42 -15.62
C GLU A 167 14.27 2.98 -14.82
N VAL A 168 13.06 2.49 -15.06
CA VAL A 168 11.85 2.85 -14.32
C VAL A 168 11.21 1.58 -13.77
N ASN A 169 11.04 1.54 -12.46
CA ASN A 169 10.44 0.43 -11.72
C ASN A 169 9.21 0.89 -10.95
N VAL A 170 8.23 0.01 -10.76
CA VAL A 170 7.08 0.22 -9.87
C VAL A 170 7.14 -0.77 -8.72
N VAL A 171 7.13 -0.25 -7.48
CA VAL A 171 7.12 -1.04 -6.26
C VAL A 171 5.73 -0.96 -5.65
N TYR A 172 5.04 -2.08 -5.56
CA TYR A 172 3.67 -2.12 -5.08
C TYR A 172 3.32 -3.46 -4.44
N THR A 173 2.19 -3.53 -3.72
CA THR A 173 1.70 -4.78 -3.18
C THR A 173 0.70 -5.41 -4.14
N HIS A 174 1.07 -6.53 -4.75
CA HIS A 174 0.19 -7.30 -5.61
C HIS A 174 -0.82 -8.09 -4.79
N PHE A 175 -2.10 -7.89 -5.08
CA PHE A 175 -3.20 -8.61 -4.45
C PHE A 175 -3.49 -9.92 -5.20
N HIS A 176 -3.16 -11.05 -4.59
CA HIS A 176 -3.54 -12.38 -5.11
C HIS A 176 -4.86 -12.85 -4.50
N SER A 177 -4.97 -12.74 -3.18
CA SER A 177 -6.16 -13.12 -2.41
C SER A 177 -6.17 -12.39 -1.06
N PRO A 178 -7.29 -12.43 -0.31
CA PRO A 178 -7.32 -11.87 1.05
C PRO A 178 -6.24 -12.42 1.99
N VAL A 179 -5.76 -13.64 1.74
CA VAL A 179 -4.72 -14.29 2.56
C VAL A 179 -3.32 -14.07 1.99
N LYS A 180 -3.19 -13.93 0.66
CA LYS A 180 -1.89 -13.83 -0.01
C LYS A 180 -1.75 -12.49 -0.72
N GLN A 181 -0.85 -11.66 -0.22
CA GLN A 181 -0.44 -10.38 -0.79
C GLN A 181 1.08 -10.35 -0.81
N LEU A 182 1.67 -9.96 -1.92
CA LEU A 182 3.12 -9.95 -2.10
C LEU A 182 3.56 -8.58 -2.60
N VAL A 183 4.60 -8.03 -2.01
CA VAL A 183 5.26 -6.88 -2.58
C VAL A 183 6.00 -7.31 -3.83
N THR A 184 5.78 -6.57 -4.91
CA THR A 184 6.32 -6.86 -6.24
C THR A 184 7.01 -5.61 -6.76
N ILE A 185 8.13 -5.81 -7.44
CA ILE A 185 8.86 -4.77 -8.16
C ILE A 185 8.80 -5.16 -9.64
N ASP A 186 8.08 -4.35 -10.40
CA ASP A 186 7.93 -4.55 -11.85
C ASP A 186 8.72 -3.49 -12.59
N LYS A 187 9.62 -3.91 -13.46
CA LYS A 187 10.32 -3.01 -14.39
C LYS A 187 9.34 -2.54 -15.47
N LEU A 188 9.25 -1.23 -15.64
CA LEU A 188 8.49 -0.60 -16.73
C LEU A 188 9.37 -0.29 -17.93
N LEU A 189 10.56 0.25 -17.69
CA LEU A 189 11.50 0.70 -18.71
C LEU A 189 12.95 0.35 -18.35
N PRO A 190 13.79 0.03 -19.32
CA PRO A 190 13.43 -0.33 -20.70
C PRO A 190 12.63 -1.64 -20.74
N ILE A 191 11.89 -1.83 -21.84
CA ILE A 191 11.11 -3.04 -22.05
C ILE A 191 12.05 -4.17 -22.42
N ASP A 192 11.99 -5.28 -21.70
CA ASP A 192 12.78 -6.46 -21.99
C ASP A 192 12.21 -7.16 -23.25
N ARG A 193 13.07 -7.43 -24.21
CA ARG A 193 12.73 -8.19 -25.42
C ARG A 193 13.40 -9.55 -25.35
N ASP A 194 12.61 -10.60 -25.44
CA ASP A 194 13.16 -11.95 -25.63
C ASP A 194 13.53 -12.13 -27.12
N LYS A 195 14.82 -12.18 -27.42
CA LYS A 195 15.34 -12.35 -28.79
C LYS A 195 15.04 -13.73 -29.39
N ASN A 196 14.60 -14.69 -28.59
CA ASN A 196 14.32 -16.07 -29.03
C ASN A 196 12.85 -16.28 -29.43
N GLU A 197 11.98 -15.29 -29.24
CA GLU A 197 10.58 -15.42 -29.66
C GLU A 197 10.43 -15.25 -31.18
N LYS A 198 9.54 -16.06 -31.76
CA LYS A 198 9.25 -16.00 -33.22
C LYS A 198 8.69 -14.61 -33.53
N LYS A 199 9.30 -13.98 -34.58
CA LYS A 199 8.76 -12.74 -35.14
C LYS A 199 7.34 -13.01 -35.67
N THR A 200 6.47 -12.06 -35.41
CA THR A 200 5.11 -12.05 -35.97
C THR A 200 5.05 -10.91 -37.00
N ASP A 201 4.75 -11.22 -38.23
CA ASP A 201 4.64 -10.19 -39.26
C ASP A 201 3.28 -9.50 -39.17
N PHE A 202 3.27 -8.28 -38.68
CA PHE A 202 2.13 -7.38 -38.72
C PHE A 202 2.41 -6.21 -39.69
N LEU A 203 1.39 -5.83 -40.44
CA LEU A 203 1.42 -4.56 -41.16
C LEU A 203 1.19 -3.42 -40.17
N ILE A 204 2.20 -2.57 -39.99
CA ILE A 204 2.15 -1.45 -39.04
C ILE A 204 1.96 -0.15 -39.85
N GLU A 205 0.81 0.49 -39.69
CA GLU A 205 0.47 1.76 -40.33
C GLU A 205 0.18 2.85 -39.25
N PRO A 206 0.54 4.13 -39.49
CA PRO A 206 1.22 4.71 -40.66
C PRO A 206 2.74 4.55 -40.64
N ASN A 207 3.35 4.40 -39.47
CA ASN A 207 4.77 4.09 -39.30
C ASN A 207 5.05 3.39 -37.98
N SER A 208 6.05 2.53 -37.92
CA SER A 208 6.41 1.69 -36.82
C SER A 208 6.69 2.50 -35.54
N ASN A 209 7.42 3.62 -35.63
CA ASN A 209 7.84 4.38 -34.43
C ASN A 209 6.66 5.05 -33.71
N SER A 210 5.72 5.69 -34.44
CA SER A 210 4.57 6.33 -33.81
C SER A 210 3.59 5.34 -33.23
N VAL A 211 3.41 4.16 -33.85
CA VAL A 211 2.56 3.09 -33.29
C VAL A 211 3.20 2.53 -32.03
N VAL A 212 4.52 2.32 -32.03
CA VAL A 212 5.28 1.88 -30.86
C VAL A 212 5.09 2.87 -29.70
N GLU A 213 5.39 4.17 -29.93
CA GLU A 213 5.27 5.17 -28.84
C GLU A 213 3.85 5.25 -28.29
N ASN A 214 2.84 5.32 -29.15
CA ASN A 214 1.45 5.43 -28.70
C ASN A 214 0.98 4.16 -27.96
N THR A 215 1.33 2.98 -28.43
CA THR A 215 0.94 1.71 -27.80
C THR A 215 1.58 1.57 -26.43
N PHE A 216 2.88 1.90 -26.32
CA PHE A 216 3.55 1.84 -25.02
C PHE A 216 3.12 2.92 -24.05
N ASP A 217 2.77 4.11 -24.49
CA ASP A 217 2.16 5.12 -23.63
C ASP A 217 0.85 4.61 -23.02
N VAL A 218 0.00 3.95 -23.80
CA VAL A 218 -1.23 3.33 -23.29
C VAL A 218 -0.92 2.18 -22.35
N TYR A 219 0.07 1.33 -22.71
CA TYR A 219 0.51 0.21 -21.89
C TYR A 219 1.02 0.67 -20.51
N PHE A 220 1.90 1.68 -20.44
CA PHE A 220 2.46 2.17 -19.18
C PHE A 220 1.39 2.77 -18.28
N ARG A 221 0.46 3.55 -18.84
CA ARG A 221 -0.69 4.09 -18.09
C ARG A 221 -1.58 2.96 -17.57
N GLY A 222 -1.86 1.97 -18.39
CA GLY A 222 -2.61 0.78 -18.01
C GLY A 222 -1.92 -0.04 -16.92
N LYS A 223 -0.60 -0.25 -17.04
CA LYS A 223 0.21 -0.98 -16.07
C LYS A 223 0.24 -0.28 -14.71
N LEU A 224 0.47 1.04 -14.71
CA LEU A 224 0.48 1.78 -13.45
C LEU A 224 -0.90 1.83 -12.80
N LEU A 225 -1.98 2.02 -13.58
CA LEU A 225 -3.35 1.95 -13.05
C LEU A 225 -3.62 0.58 -12.43
N ASN A 226 -3.23 -0.48 -13.10
CA ASN A 226 -3.37 -1.85 -12.59
C ASN A 226 -2.60 -2.04 -11.28
N SER A 227 -1.35 -1.56 -11.21
CA SER A 227 -0.53 -1.61 -9.99
C SER A 227 -1.14 -0.79 -8.84
N LEU A 228 -1.70 0.40 -9.13
CA LEU A 228 -2.44 1.23 -8.16
C LEU A 228 -3.67 0.50 -7.60
N LEU A 229 -4.45 -0.15 -8.46
CA LEU A 229 -5.64 -0.92 -8.04
C LEU A 229 -5.26 -2.13 -7.18
N HIS A 230 -4.20 -2.86 -7.55
CA HIS A 230 -3.65 -3.93 -6.71
C HIS A 230 -3.18 -3.41 -5.35
N SER A 231 -2.46 -2.29 -5.33
CA SER A 231 -1.96 -1.65 -4.12
C SER A 231 -3.12 -1.18 -3.22
N LYS A 232 -4.13 -0.50 -3.77
CA LYS A 232 -5.32 -0.06 -3.03
C LYS A 232 -6.14 -1.22 -2.49
N THR A 233 -6.31 -2.29 -3.25
CA THR A 233 -7.00 -3.51 -2.80
C THR A 233 -6.25 -4.15 -1.63
N SER A 234 -4.93 -4.27 -1.73
CA SER A 234 -4.06 -4.80 -0.67
C SER A 234 -4.06 -3.91 0.58
N GLU A 235 -4.01 -2.58 0.40
CA GLU A 235 -4.10 -1.59 1.47
C GLU A 235 -5.38 -1.76 2.30
N GLN A 236 -6.54 -1.85 1.63
CA GLN A 236 -7.82 -1.99 2.33
C GLN A 236 -7.97 -3.36 2.99
N ASN A 237 -7.44 -4.42 2.38
CA ASN A 237 -7.40 -5.74 3.00
C ASN A 237 -6.52 -5.76 4.25
N SER A 238 -5.33 -5.20 4.19
CA SER A 238 -4.43 -5.09 5.35
C SER A 238 -5.02 -4.23 6.46
N ARG A 239 -5.72 -3.14 6.11
CA ARG A 239 -6.43 -2.30 7.08
C ARG A 239 -7.59 -3.05 7.73
N MET A 240 -8.39 -3.77 6.99
CA MET A 240 -9.47 -4.60 7.52
C MET A 240 -8.94 -5.60 8.54
N GLN A 241 -7.89 -6.36 8.19
CA GLN A 241 -7.28 -7.35 9.09
C GLN A 241 -6.67 -6.70 10.35
N ALA A 242 -5.98 -5.55 10.21
CA ALA A 242 -5.41 -4.83 11.33
C ALA A 242 -6.48 -4.32 12.30
N MET A 243 -7.60 -3.81 11.78
CA MET A 243 -8.71 -3.31 12.60
C MET A 243 -9.48 -4.46 13.27
N ASP A 244 -9.61 -5.60 12.61
CA ASP A 244 -10.24 -6.80 13.19
C ASP A 244 -9.39 -7.35 14.35
N GLY A 245 -8.08 -7.46 14.15
CA GLY A 245 -7.13 -7.83 15.19
C GLY A 245 -7.16 -6.85 16.39
N ALA A 246 -7.16 -5.54 16.10
CA ALA A 246 -7.25 -4.51 17.15
C ALA A 246 -8.59 -4.58 17.94
N THR A 247 -9.70 -4.90 17.26
CA THR A 247 -11.01 -5.07 17.89
C THR A 247 -11.04 -6.30 18.79
N LYS A 248 -10.42 -7.41 18.36
CA LYS A 248 -10.28 -8.63 19.17
C LYS A 248 -9.43 -8.35 20.41
N ASN A 249 -8.27 -7.73 20.26
CA ASN A 249 -7.40 -7.37 21.39
C ASN A 249 -8.12 -6.43 22.38
N ALA A 250 -8.95 -5.51 21.89
CA ALA A 250 -9.76 -4.64 22.76
C ALA A 250 -10.80 -5.43 23.56
N ASN A 251 -11.40 -6.49 23.00
CA ASN A 251 -12.29 -7.38 23.77
C ASN A 251 -11.55 -8.09 24.90
N ASP A 252 -10.40 -8.69 24.59
CA ASP A 252 -9.59 -9.43 25.58
C ASP A 252 -9.18 -8.50 26.74
N LEU A 253 -8.79 -7.25 26.43
CA LEU A 253 -8.48 -6.24 27.44
C LEU A 253 -9.70 -5.84 28.28
N LEU A 254 -10.88 -5.72 27.68
CA LEU A 254 -12.11 -5.41 28.43
C LEU A 254 -12.48 -6.52 29.41
N ASP A 255 -12.34 -7.77 29.00
CA ASP A 255 -12.62 -8.91 29.88
C ASP A 255 -11.64 -8.94 31.06
N ALA A 256 -10.35 -8.73 30.80
CA ALA A 256 -9.34 -8.64 31.87
C ALA A 256 -9.61 -7.47 32.82
N TYR A 257 -9.98 -6.30 32.31
CA TYR A 257 -10.31 -5.15 33.19
C TYR A 257 -11.60 -5.33 33.94
N ASN A 258 -12.62 -5.99 33.42
CA ASN A 258 -13.86 -6.30 34.11
C ASN A 258 -13.62 -7.26 35.30
N ILE A 259 -12.80 -8.29 35.11
CA ILE A 259 -12.40 -9.19 36.18
C ILE A 259 -11.67 -8.39 37.29
N LYS A 260 -10.70 -7.56 36.92
CA LYS A 260 -9.95 -6.72 37.84
C LYS A 260 -10.85 -5.71 38.60
N TYR A 261 -11.78 -5.08 37.87
CA TYR A 261 -12.77 -4.17 38.45
C TYR A 261 -13.62 -4.86 39.52
N ASN A 262 -14.17 -6.03 39.20
CA ASN A 262 -15.00 -6.79 40.16
C ASN A 262 -14.22 -7.19 41.42
N ARG A 263 -12.95 -7.61 41.25
CA ARG A 263 -12.08 -7.97 42.39
C ARG A 263 -11.80 -6.77 43.31
N ILE A 264 -11.47 -5.61 42.75
CA ILE A 264 -11.21 -4.39 43.53
C ILE A 264 -12.51 -3.91 44.22
N ARG A 265 -13.64 -3.95 43.49
CA ARG A 265 -14.95 -3.59 44.04
C ARG A 265 -15.31 -4.47 45.25
N GLN A 266 -15.16 -5.79 45.13
CA GLN A 266 -15.40 -6.71 46.25
C GLN A 266 -14.48 -6.43 47.43
N GLY A 267 -13.18 -6.18 47.18
CA GLY A 267 -12.25 -5.81 48.25
C GLY A 267 -12.62 -4.49 48.96
N ALA A 268 -13.04 -3.48 48.19
CA ALA A 268 -13.50 -2.21 48.76
C ALA A 268 -14.74 -2.37 49.63
N ILE A 269 -15.74 -3.14 49.17
CA ILE A 269 -16.96 -3.44 49.94
C ILE A 269 -16.60 -4.19 51.25
N THR A 270 -15.73 -5.20 51.15
CA THR A 270 -15.32 -5.97 52.35
C THR A 270 -14.58 -5.07 53.34
N GLN A 271 -13.74 -4.16 52.87
CA GLN A 271 -13.03 -3.21 53.71
C GLN A 271 -14.00 -2.23 54.40
N GLU A 272 -14.97 -1.64 53.69
CA GLU A 272 -16.01 -0.77 54.26
C GLU A 272 -16.81 -1.48 55.32
N ILE A 273 -17.26 -2.72 55.07
CA ILE A 273 -18.00 -3.53 56.05
C ILE A 273 -17.13 -3.77 57.31
N SER A 274 -15.84 -4.13 57.11
CA SER A 274 -14.93 -4.37 58.24
C SER A 274 -14.68 -3.11 59.07
N GLU A 275 -14.54 -1.95 58.41
CA GLU A 275 -14.38 -0.67 59.10
C GLU A 275 -15.62 -0.27 59.90
N ILE A 276 -16.83 -0.48 59.36
CA ILE A 276 -18.10 -0.22 60.06
C ILE A 276 -18.26 -1.14 61.28
N VAL A 277 -17.99 -2.43 61.10
CA VAL A 277 -18.10 -3.42 62.22
C VAL A 277 -17.08 -3.13 63.35
N SER A 278 -15.84 -2.79 62.96
CA SER A 278 -14.78 -2.44 63.90
C SER A 278 -15.11 -1.14 64.66
N GLY A 279 -15.61 -0.12 63.91
CA GLY A 279 -16.07 1.12 64.56
C GLY A 279 -17.24 0.93 65.52
N ALA A 280 -18.21 0.09 65.15
CA ALA A 280 -19.34 -0.23 66.05
C ALA A 280 -18.89 -1.02 67.32
N ASN A 281 -17.89 -1.91 67.18
CA ASN A 281 -17.33 -2.63 68.31
C ASN A 281 -16.46 -1.75 69.24
N ALA A 282 -15.83 -0.70 68.71
CA ALA A 282 -15.03 0.24 69.49
C ALA A 282 -15.87 1.27 70.30
N GLN A 283 -17.16 1.39 69.99
CA GLN A 283 -18.10 2.27 70.69
C GLN A 283 -18.85 1.56 71.80
N LYS A 284 -18.69 0.27 71.99
CA LYS A 284 -19.16 -0.51 73.14
C LYS A 284 -18.04 -0.64 74.19
#